data_c7f06d3664bdbe1a6d389fde820f095d
#
_entry.id   c7f06d3664bdbe1a6d389fde820f095d
#
_cell.length_a   1.000
_cell.length_b   1.000
_cell.length_c   1.000
_cell.angle_alpha   90.00
_cell.angle_beta   90.00
_cell.angle_gamma   90.00
#
_symmetry.space_group_name_H-M   'P 1'
#
loop_
_entity.id
_entity.type
_entity.pdbx_description
1 polymer ?
#
loop_
_entity_poly.entity_id
_entity_poly.type
_entity_poly.pdbx_seq_one_letter_code
_entity_poly.pdbx_strand_id
1 'polypeptide(L)'
;MKASPHRPTKALIHLGAIRQNIQQMGAHIPQGTLKFAVVKANAYGHGAVAVATAIQDDIDGFCVSNIDEAIELRQAGLRKKILILGVSDLEAVSLAKEYDITLTVAGLEWIQALLDKEADLTGLTVHLKIDSGMGRIGFREAGEADQAQDLLQQHGAGVEGIFTHFATADEESDAYFNVQLERFKTILASMKGLPELVHASNSATTLWHAETIFNAIRMGDAMYGLNPSGEVLDLPYDLIPALTLESAMVHVKIVPAGACMGYGATYQADSEQVIATVPIGYADGWTRDMQNFAVLVDGQACPIVGRVSMDQITIRLPKLYPLGTKVTLIGSNGGKEITATQVAAYRGTINYEVVCLLSDRIPREYY
;
A
#
# COMPACT_ATOMS: atom_id res chain seq x y z
N MET A 1 -5.10 -7.39 -16.48
CA MET A 1 -4.22 -7.97 -17.53
C MET A 1 -3.55 -9.20 -16.90
N LYS A 2 -3.35 -10.28 -17.64
CA LYS A 2 -2.69 -11.47 -17.08
C LYS A 2 -1.19 -11.24 -16.97
N ALA A 3 -0.57 -11.80 -15.93
CA ALA A 3 0.87 -11.84 -15.75
C ALA A 3 1.60 -12.44 -16.97
N SER A 4 2.83 -12.00 -17.19
CA SER A 4 3.66 -12.41 -18.32
C SER A 4 4.82 -13.31 -17.86
N PRO A 5 4.56 -14.59 -17.50
CA PRO A 5 5.54 -15.47 -16.87
C PRO A 5 6.72 -15.85 -17.76
N HIS A 6 6.62 -15.59 -19.07
CA HIS A 6 7.70 -15.89 -20.03
C HIS A 6 8.68 -14.73 -20.23
N ARG A 7 8.46 -13.58 -19.56
CA ARG A 7 9.45 -12.49 -19.47
C ARG A 7 10.32 -12.67 -18.24
N PRO A 8 11.61 -12.26 -18.30
CA PRO A 8 12.49 -12.35 -17.13
C PRO A 8 12.16 -11.33 -16.03
N THR A 9 11.24 -10.38 -16.30
CA THR A 9 10.83 -9.36 -15.32
C THR A 9 9.85 -9.94 -14.34
N LYS A 10 10.15 -9.84 -13.04
CA LYS A 10 9.33 -10.38 -11.95
C LYS A 10 9.51 -9.59 -10.66
N ALA A 11 8.49 -9.60 -9.83
CA ALA A 11 8.54 -9.12 -8.46
C ALA A 11 8.64 -10.33 -7.53
N LEU A 12 9.71 -10.38 -6.75
CA LEU A 12 9.92 -11.40 -5.71
C LEU A 12 9.35 -10.85 -4.41
N ILE A 13 8.43 -11.61 -3.79
CA ILE A 13 7.75 -11.21 -2.57
C ILE A 13 8.16 -12.12 -1.43
N HIS A 14 8.82 -11.54 -0.43
CA HIS A 14 9.28 -12.22 0.77
C HIS A 14 8.18 -12.24 1.84
N LEU A 15 7.33 -13.28 1.83
CA LEU A 15 6.22 -13.41 2.78
C LEU A 15 6.69 -13.49 4.24
N GLY A 16 7.84 -14.12 4.48
CA GLY A 16 8.46 -14.19 5.80
C GLY A 16 8.86 -12.81 6.34
N ALA A 17 9.32 -11.88 5.49
CA ALA A 17 9.62 -10.51 5.89
C ALA A 17 8.36 -9.77 6.36
N ILE A 18 7.23 -9.92 5.64
CA ILE A 18 5.96 -9.32 6.04
C ILE A 18 5.53 -9.82 7.43
N ARG A 19 5.62 -11.14 7.68
CA ARG A 19 5.31 -11.70 9.00
C ARG A 19 6.23 -11.15 10.09
N GLN A 20 7.54 -11.06 9.83
CA GLN A 20 8.50 -10.51 10.79
C GLN A 20 8.21 -9.04 11.10
N ASN A 21 7.87 -8.22 10.10
CA ASN A 21 7.49 -6.83 10.30
C ASN A 21 6.21 -6.72 11.15
N ILE A 22 5.19 -7.54 10.90
CA ILE A 22 3.96 -7.60 11.72
C ILE A 22 4.29 -7.97 13.16
N GLN A 23 5.15 -8.96 13.38
CA GLN A 23 5.58 -9.40 14.72
C GLN A 23 6.40 -8.31 15.43
N GLN A 24 7.30 -7.64 14.71
CA GLN A 24 8.09 -6.53 15.21
C GLN A 24 7.19 -5.36 15.66
N MET A 25 6.25 -4.94 14.81
CA MET A 25 5.25 -3.92 15.19
C MET A 25 4.40 -4.38 16.38
N GLY A 26 3.96 -5.64 16.38
CA GLY A 26 3.17 -6.25 17.44
C GLY A 26 3.87 -6.29 18.79
N ALA A 27 5.21 -6.41 18.81
CA ALA A 27 6.00 -6.40 20.03
C ALA A 27 6.09 -5.00 20.70
N HIS A 28 5.78 -3.93 19.97
CA HIS A 28 5.89 -2.54 20.42
C HIS A 28 4.52 -1.88 20.71
N ILE A 29 3.44 -2.65 20.71
CA ILE A 29 2.09 -2.15 21.04
C ILE A 29 1.58 -2.80 22.34
N PRO A 30 0.60 -2.19 23.04
CA PRO A 30 0.01 -2.77 24.25
C PRO A 30 -0.56 -4.17 23.99
N GLN A 31 -0.39 -5.06 24.96
CA GLN A 31 -0.95 -6.41 24.87
C GLN A 31 -2.49 -6.37 24.74
N GLY A 32 -3.04 -7.20 23.86
CA GLY A 32 -4.48 -7.25 23.59
C GLY A 32 -4.95 -6.26 22.52
N THR A 33 -4.07 -5.40 21.99
CA THR A 33 -4.40 -4.54 20.84
C THR A 33 -4.64 -5.40 19.60
N LEU A 34 -5.79 -5.23 18.96
CA LEU A 34 -6.12 -5.93 17.72
C LEU A 34 -5.29 -5.38 16.55
N LYS A 35 -4.87 -6.28 15.69
CA LYS A 35 -4.01 -5.99 14.52
C LYS A 35 -4.80 -6.20 13.25
N PHE A 36 -5.07 -5.11 12.52
CA PHE A 36 -5.63 -5.18 11.17
C PHE A 36 -4.52 -4.99 10.15
N ALA A 37 -4.39 -5.94 9.21
CA ALA A 37 -3.48 -5.84 8.08
C ALA A 37 -4.17 -5.14 6.91
N VAL A 38 -3.56 -4.07 6.39
CA VAL A 38 -4.09 -3.32 5.25
C VAL A 38 -3.57 -3.93 3.96
N VAL A 39 -4.44 -4.65 3.24
CA VAL A 39 -4.11 -5.40 2.02
C VAL A 39 -4.80 -4.84 0.76
N LYS A 40 -5.32 -3.60 0.84
CA LYS A 40 -5.90 -2.88 -0.32
C LYS A 40 -4.90 -2.69 -1.45
N ALA A 41 -5.38 -2.35 -2.65
CA ALA A 41 -4.57 -2.13 -3.84
C ALA A 41 -3.62 -3.33 -4.11
N ASN A 42 -4.19 -4.54 -4.11
CA ASN A 42 -3.46 -5.79 -4.27
C ASN A 42 -2.30 -5.94 -3.27
N ALA A 43 -2.57 -5.67 -1.97
CA ALA A 43 -1.57 -5.62 -0.90
C ALA A 43 -0.39 -4.70 -1.25
N TYR A 44 -0.69 -3.44 -1.64
CA TYR A 44 0.32 -2.47 -2.10
C TYR A 44 1.18 -3.04 -3.24
N GLY A 45 0.54 -3.75 -4.17
CA GLY A 45 1.23 -4.39 -5.29
C GLY A 45 1.95 -5.71 -4.99
N HIS A 46 1.89 -6.20 -3.75
CA HIS A 46 2.57 -7.44 -3.33
C HIS A 46 1.75 -8.71 -3.60
N GLY A 47 0.43 -8.59 -3.92
CA GLY A 47 -0.45 -9.72 -4.13
C GLY A 47 -1.35 -10.03 -2.93
N ALA A 48 -2.59 -9.50 -2.93
CA ALA A 48 -3.48 -9.49 -1.76
C ALA A 48 -3.77 -10.89 -1.22
N VAL A 49 -4.17 -11.83 -2.07
CA VAL A 49 -4.53 -13.19 -1.64
C VAL A 49 -3.34 -13.93 -1.02
N ALA A 50 -2.16 -13.87 -1.67
CA ALA A 50 -0.98 -14.57 -1.19
C ALA A 50 -0.49 -13.99 0.15
N VAL A 51 -0.41 -12.66 0.24
CA VAL A 51 -0.04 -11.96 1.47
C VAL A 51 -1.03 -12.28 2.58
N ALA A 52 -2.33 -12.08 2.35
CA ALA A 52 -3.35 -12.30 3.36
C ALA A 52 -3.37 -13.76 3.86
N THR A 53 -3.20 -14.73 2.96
CA THR A 53 -3.09 -16.16 3.32
C THR A 53 -1.88 -16.42 4.22
N ALA A 54 -0.73 -15.80 3.91
CA ALA A 54 0.50 -16.02 4.66
C ALA A 54 0.45 -15.44 6.08
N ILE A 55 -0.27 -14.33 6.29
CA ILE A 55 -0.25 -13.57 7.55
C ILE A 55 -1.50 -13.76 8.41
N GLN A 56 -2.53 -14.50 7.96
CA GLN A 56 -3.82 -14.58 8.65
C GLN A 56 -3.75 -15.02 10.11
N ASP A 57 -2.74 -15.82 10.48
CA ASP A 57 -2.57 -16.30 11.86
C ASP A 57 -1.88 -15.26 12.78
N ASP A 58 -1.24 -14.24 12.21
CA ASP A 58 -0.50 -13.21 12.94
C ASP A 58 -1.36 -11.93 13.18
N ILE A 59 -2.60 -11.88 12.62
CA ILE A 59 -3.48 -10.69 12.64
C ILE A 59 -4.91 -11.04 13.04
N ASP A 60 -5.71 -10.03 13.38
CA ASP A 60 -7.11 -10.18 13.80
C ASP A 60 -8.11 -9.86 12.69
N GLY A 61 -7.71 -9.06 11.71
CA GLY A 61 -8.56 -8.71 10.58
C GLY A 61 -7.77 -8.07 9.42
N PHE A 62 -8.47 -7.86 8.31
CA PHE A 62 -7.95 -7.20 7.12
C PHE A 62 -8.64 -5.87 6.90
N CYS A 63 -7.93 -4.93 6.29
CA CYS A 63 -8.52 -3.70 5.76
C CYS A 63 -8.29 -3.63 4.25
N VAL A 64 -9.35 -3.31 3.52
CA VAL A 64 -9.35 -3.15 2.05
C VAL A 64 -9.98 -1.82 1.65
N SER A 65 -9.95 -1.47 0.37
CA SER A 65 -10.47 -0.20 -0.14
C SER A 65 -11.93 -0.25 -0.54
N ASN A 66 -12.39 -1.38 -1.09
CA ASN A 66 -13.72 -1.54 -1.70
C ASN A 66 -14.25 -2.97 -1.55
N ILE A 67 -15.50 -3.16 -1.98
CA ILE A 67 -16.21 -4.44 -1.84
C ILE A 67 -15.59 -5.56 -2.68
N ASP A 68 -15.06 -5.25 -3.87
CA ASP A 68 -14.49 -6.26 -4.76
C ASP A 68 -13.20 -6.86 -4.18
N GLU A 69 -12.33 -6.01 -3.60
CA GLU A 69 -11.14 -6.48 -2.88
C GLU A 69 -11.49 -7.38 -1.69
N ALA A 70 -12.58 -7.05 -0.97
CA ALA A 70 -13.06 -7.86 0.15
C ALA A 70 -13.60 -9.22 -0.32
N ILE A 71 -14.40 -9.23 -1.39
CA ILE A 71 -14.94 -10.45 -2.00
C ILE A 71 -13.84 -11.36 -2.52
N GLU A 72 -12.80 -10.81 -3.14
CA GLU A 72 -11.62 -11.58 -3.59
C GLU A 72 -10.98 -12.35 -2.43
N LEU A 73 -10.78 -11.69 -1.27
CA LEU A 73 -10.26 -12.36 -0.08
C LEU A 73 -11.21 -13.45 0.46
N ARG A 74 -12.52 -13.21 0.46
CA ARG A 74 -13.52 -14.22 0.86
C ARG A 74 -13.55 -15.42 -0.06
N GLN A 75 -13.48 -15.19 -1.38
CA GLN A 75 -13.41 -16.26 -2.39
C GLN A 75 -12.12 -17.07 -2.28
N ALA A 76 -11.02 -16.46 -1.84
CA ALA A 76 -9.79 -17.15 -1.52
C ALA A 76 -9.85 -17.97 -0.20
N GLY A 77 -10.98 -17.97 0.51
CA GLY A 77 -11.20 -18.76 1.72
C GLY A 77 -10.82 -18.07 3.02
N LEU A 78 -10.42 -16.81 2.99
CA LEU A 78 -10.08 -16.05 4.21
C LEU A 78 -11.33 -15.73 5.03
N ARG A 79 -11.28 -15.98 6.36
CA ARG A 79 -12.44 -15.87 7.26
C ARG A 79 -12.29 -14.81 8.36
N LYS A 80 -11.11 -14.23 8.51
CA LYS A 80 -10.89 -13.11 9.44
C LYS A 80 -11.79 -11.92 9.07
N LYS A 81 -12.05 -11.03 10.04
CA LYS A 81 -12.78 -9.79 9.81
C LYS A 81 -12.19 -9.02 8.62
N ILE A 82 -13.06 -8.44 7.79
CA ILE A 82 -12.65 -7.57 6.68
C ILE A 82 -13.39 -6.25 6.81
N LEU A 83 -12.64 -5.16 6.96
CA LEU A 83 -13.14 -3.79 7.01
C LEU A 83 -12.82 -3.07 5.70
N ILE A 84 -13.84 -2.53 5.04
CA ILE A 84 -13.67 -1.59 3.93
C ILE A 84 -13.43 -0.20 4.49
N LEU A 85 -12.27 0.40 4.18
CA LEU A 85 -11.88 1.72 4.69
C LEU A 85 -12.52 2.89 3.93
N GLY A 86 -12.97 2.65 2.70
CA GLY A 86 -13.68 3.63 1.86
C GLY A 86 -15.19 3.60 2.10
N VAL A 87 -15.89 4.61 1.56
CA VAL A 87 -17.36 4.57 1.47
C VAL A 87 -17.74 3.64 0.31
N SER A 88 -18.77 2.85 0.52
CA SER A 88 -19.30 1.91 -0.47
C SER A 88 -20.61 2.42 -1.07
N ASP A 89 -20.90 2.02 -2.30
CA ASP A 89 -22.20 2.25 -2.92
C ASP A 89 -23.32 1.55 -2.14
N LEU A 90 -24.57 2.02 -2.27
CA LEU A 90 -25.71 1.48 -1.56
C LEU A 90 -25.95 -0.01 -1.86
N GLU A 91 -25.65 -0.43 -3.09
CA GLU A 91 -25.79 -1.82 -3.55
C GLU A 91 -24.79 -2.77 -2.86
N ALA A 92 -23.70 -2.26 -2.32
CA ALA A 92 -22.71 -3.05 -1.60
C ALA A 92 -23.25 -3.61 -0.27
N VAL A 93 -24.34 -3.07 0.28
CA VAL A 93 -24.92 -3.54 1.55
C VAL A 93 -25.35 -5.01 1.48
N SER A 94 -26.00 -5.43 0.39
CA SER A 94 -26.38 -6.83 0.20
C SER A 94 -25.18 -7.76 0.10
N LEU A 95 -24.15 -7.34 -0.64
CA LEU A 95 -22.91 -8.10 -0.76
C LEU A 95 -22.13 -8.14 0.56
N ALA A 96 -22.11 -7.05 1.31
CA ALA A 96 -21.45 -6.99 2.61
C ALA A 96 -22.08 -7.99 3.60
N LYS A 97 -23.41 -8.11 3.60
CA LYS A 97 -24.15 -9.11 4.40
C LYS A 97 -23.87 -10.54 3.93
N GLU A 98 -23.91 -10.78 2.61
CA GLU A 98 -23.66 -12.10 2.01
C GLU A 98 -22.26 -12.63 2.32
N TYR A 99 -21.26 -11.74 2.21
CA TYR A 99 -19.84 -12.10 2.37
C TYR A 99 -19.27 -11.80 3.76
N ASP A 100 -20.10 -11.39 4.73
CA ASP A 100 -19.66 -11.03 6.09
C ASP A 100 -18.53 -9.98 6.07
N ILE A 101 -18.81 -8.83 5.45
CA ILE A 101 -17.87 -7.73 5.27
C ILE A 101 -18.34 -6.51 6.06
N THR A 102 -17.45 -5.89 6.82
CA THR A 102 -17.73 -4.69 7.60
C THR A 102 -17.56 -3.44 6.72
N LEU A 103 -18.58 -2.57 6.67
CA LEU A 103 -18.58 -1.34 5.89
C LEU A 103 -18.16 -0.13 6.73
N THR A 104 -17.67 0.92 6.08
CA THR A 104 -17.45 2.24 6.67
C THR A 104 -18.62 3.16 6.39
N VAL A 105 -19.17 3.75 7.45
CA VAL A 105 -20.20 4.80 7.38
C VAL A 105 -19.57 6.14 7.73
N ALA A 106 -19.69 7.12 6.83
CA ALA A 106 -18.99 8.39 6.91
C ALA A 106 -19.90 9.63 6.83
N GLY A 107 -21.24 9.45 6.72
CA GLY A 107 -22.21 10.53 6.64
C GLY A 107 -23.64 10.02 6.80
N LEU A 108 -24.52 10.90 7.29
CA LEU A 108 -25.95 10.61 7.49
C LEU A 108 -26.69 10.42 6.15
N GLU A 109 -26.22 11.09 5.09
CA GLU A 109 -26.84 11.04 3.75
C GLU A 109 -26.81 9.62 3.18
N TRP A 110 -25.73 8.87 3.44
CA TRP A 110 -25.63 7.47 3.01
C TRP A 110 -26.64 6.59 3.71
N ILE A 111 -26.83 6.78 5.02
CA ILE A 111 -27.84 6.05 5.81
C ILE A 111 -29.23 6.41 5.32
N GLN A 112 -29.54 7.70 5.16
CA GLN A 112 -30.84 8.17 4.69
C GLN A 112 -31.19 7.58 3.31
N ALA A 113 -30.21 7.59 2.39
CA ALA A 113 -30.41 7.02 1.06
C ALA A 113 -30.70 5.50 1.06
N LEU A 114 -30.19 4.76 2.04
CA LEU A 114 -30.54 3.35 2.25
C LEU A 114 -31.97 3.21 2.80
N LEU A 115 -32.35 4.05 3.77
CA LEU A 115 -33.68 4.03 4.36
C LEU A 115 -34.75 4.43 3.35
N ASP A 116 -34.49 5.42 2.50
CA ASP A 116 -35.38 5.83 1.41
C ASP A 116 -35.61 4.72 0.37
N LYS A 117 -34.67 3.79 0.25
CA LYS A 117 -34.77 2.59 -0.60
C LYS A 117 -35.34 1.37 0.16
N GLU A 118 -35.76 1.55 1.39
CA GLU A 118 -36.26 0.44 2.27
C GLU A 118 -35.23 -0.71 2.37
N ALA A 119 -33.93 -0.40 2.36
CA ALA A 119 -32.88 -1.40 2.44
C ALA A 119 -32.91 -2.11 3.81
N ASP A 120 -32.84 -3.44 3.80
CA ASP A 120 -32.73 -4.24 5.02
C ASP A 120 -31.27 -4.18 5.55
N LEU A 121 -31.11 -3.48 6.70
CA LEU A 121 -29.81 -3.36 7.37
C LEU A 121 -29.58 -4.43 8.44
N THR A 122 -30.52 -5.34 8.66
CA THR A 122 -30.39 -6.39 9.67
C THR A 122 -29.18 -7.27 9.41
N GLY A 123 -28.29 -7.37 10.40
CA GLY A 123 -27.04 -8.14 10.30
C GLY A 123 -25.90 -7.48 9.55
N LEU A 124 -26.07 -6.24 9.05
CA LEU A 124 -24.96 -5.45 8.53
C LEU A 124 -24.04 -5.02 9.69
N THR A 125 -22.74 -5.18 9.56
CA THR A 125 -21.75 -4.65 10.50
C THR A 125 -21.05 -3.44 9.91
N VAL A 126 -20.91 -2.37 10.72
CA VAL A 126 -20.27 -1.13 10.25
C VAL A 126 -19.31 -0.54 11.26
N HIS A 127 -18.35 0.26 10.76
CA HIS A 127 -17.53 1.18 11.54
C HIS A 127 -17.87 2.63 11.15
N LEU A 128 -18.01 3.50 12.15
CA LEU A 128 -18.20 4.93 11.94
C LEU A 128 -16.86 5.59 11.66
N LYS A 129 -16.80 6.41 10.62
CA LYS A 129 -15.59 7.17 10.28
C LYS A 129 -15.70 8.60 10.79
N ILE A 130 -14.71 9.04 11.56
CA ILE A 130 -14.58 10.42 12.02
C ILE A 130 -13.54 11.15 11.17
N ASP A 131 -13.89 12.32 10.63
CA ASP A 131 -12.97 13.24 10.02
C ASP A 131 -12.43 14.22 11.07
N SER A 132 -11.36 13.82 11.73
CA SER A 132 -10.69 14.70 12.71
C SER A 132 -9.80 15.77 12.07
N GLY A 133 -9.72 15.81 10.72
CA GLY A 133 -8.93 16.79 9.99
C GLY A 133 -8.21 16.27 8.75
N MET A 134 -8.41 15.00 8.35
CA MET A 134 -7.91 14.49 7.06
C MET A 134 -8.62 15.18 5.88
N GLY A 135 -9.87 15.65 6.06
CA GLY A 135 -10.62 16.39 5.06
C GLY A 135 -11.12 15.57 3.89
N ARG A 136 -11.28 14.25 4.07
CA ARG A 136 -11.63 13.33 2.98
C ARG A 136 -13.03 12.73 3.14
N ILE A 137 -13.29 12.02 4.22
CA ILE A 137 -14.59 11.40 4.56
C ILE A 137 -14.74 11.35 6.08
N GLY A 138 -15.97 11.37 6.59
CA GLY A 138 -16.29 11.13 8.00
C GLY A 138 -17.11 12.22 8.66
N PHE A 139 -17.71 11.87 9.79
CA PHE A 139 -18.44 12.77 10.67
C PHE A 139 -17.47 13.75 11.33
N ARG A 140 -17.90 14.99 11.51
CA ARG A 140 -17.06 16.05 12.13
C ARG A 140 -17.51 16.42 13.53
N GLU A 141 -18.72 16.02 13.91
CA GLU A 141 -19.35 16.32 15.19
C GLU A 141 -19.84 15.04 15.87
N ALA A 142 -19.73 14.98 17.20
CA ALA A 142 -20.21 13.84 17.99
C ALA A 142 -21.72 13.59 17.81
N GLY A 143 -22.51 14.67 17.73
CA GLY A 143 -23.97 14.56 17.55
C GLY A 143 -24.39 13.89 16.24
N GLU A 144 -23.64 14.11 15.15
CA GLU A 144 -23.89 13.40 13.87
C GLU A 144 -23.51 11.92 13.96
N ALA A 145 -22.41 11.61 14.64
CA ALA A 145 -21.97 10.23 14.85
C ALA A 145 -22.95 9.47 15.75
N ASP A 146 -23.45 10.09 16.83
CA ASP A 146 -24.50 9.53 17.69
C ASP A 146 -25.79 9.27 16.90
N GLN A 147 -26.22 10.24 16.09
CA GLN A 147 -27.42 10.06 15.25
C GLN A 147 -27.25 8.93 14.25
N ALA A 148 -26.08 8.81 13.63
CA ALA A 148 -25.76 7.72 12.71
C ALA A 148 -25.81 6.36 13.44
N GLN A 149 -25.22 6.28 14.64
CA GLN A 149 -25.26 5.08 15.46
C GLN A 149 -26.68 4.69 15.84
N ASP A 150 -27.47 5.63 16.32
CA ASP A 150 -28.87 5.42 16.70
C ASP A 150 -29.72 4.92 15.51
N LEU A 151 -29.60 5.54 14.32
CA LEU A 151 -30.32 5.15 13.12
C LEU A 151 -29.95 3.74 12.64
N LEU A 152 -28.65 3.45 12.58
CA LEU A 152 -28.16 2.13 12.17
C LEU A 152 -28.64 1.02 13.08
N GLN A 153 -28.56 1.21 14.41
CA GLN A 153 -29.02 0.24 15.40
C GLN A 153 -30.52 0.05 15.38
N GLN A 154 -31.31 1.13 15.22
CA GLN A 154 -32.76 1.07 15.08
C GLN A 154 -33.24 0.21 13.88
N HIS A 155 -32.42 0.17 12.82
CA HIS A 155 -32.69 -0.61 11.61
C HIS A 155 -31.91 -1.94 11.55
N GLY A 156 -31.37 -2.42 12.69
CA GLY A 156 -30.81 -3.76 12.86
C GLY A 156 -29.35 -3.91 12.42
N ALA A 157 -28.64 -2.82 12.10
CA ALA A 157 -27.21 -2.87 11.83
C ALA A 157 -26.41 -2.85 13.14
N GLY A 158 -25.29 -3.58 13.18
CA GLY A 158 -24.32 -3.56 14.26
C GLY A 158 -23.26 -2.48 14.03
N VAL A 159 -23.19 -1.49 14.94
CA VAL A 159 -22.08 -0.51 14.93
C VAL A 159 -20.98 -1.04 15.81
N GLU A 160 -19.97 -1.67 15.18
CA GLU A 160 -18.90 -2.37 15.88
C GLU A 160 -17.71 -1.48 16.22
N GLY A 161 -17.44 -0.49 15.39
CA GLY A 161 -16.24 0.33 15.57
C GLY A 161 -16.40 1.80 15.18
N ILE A 162 -15.44 2.59 15.61
CA ILE A 162 -15.28 4.00 15.27
C ILE A 162 -13.80 4.30 15.03
N PHE A 163 -13.51 5.09 13.98
CA PHE A 163 -12.11 5.35 13.64
C PHE A 163 -11.86 6.69 12.96
N THR A 164 -10.60 7.12 13.04
CA THR A 164 -10.08 8.27 12.29
C THR A 164 -8.83 7.90 11.48
N HIS A 165 -8.24 8.89 10.80
CA HIS A 165 -7.00 8.78 10.06
C HIS A 165 -6.22 10.09 10.09
N PHE A 166 -4.91 10.02 10.36
CA PHE A 166 -4.05 11.17 10.47
C PHE A 166 -3.43 11.54 9.13
N ALA A 167 -3.26 12.84 8.89
CA ALA A 167 -2.74 13.40 7.64
C ALA A 167 -1.22 13.64 7.68
N THR A 168 -0.65 13.86 8.86
CA THR A 168 0.73 14.32 9.05
C THR A 168 1.47 13.54 10.15
N ALA A 169 1.13 12.27 10.34
CA ALA A 169 1.75 11.43 11.38
C ALA A 169 3.18 10.96 11.02
N ASP A 170 3.61 11.22 9.80
CA ASP A 170 4.89 10.88 9.18
C ASP A 170 5.74 12.11 8.82
N GLU A 171 5.38 13.28 9.36
CA GLU A 171 6.06 14.56 9.17
C GLU A 171 6.93 14.90 10.40
N GLU A 172 7.93 15.78 10.23
CA GLU A 172 8.76 16.28 11.35
C GLU A 172 7.96 17.05 12.40
N SER A 173 6.88 17.72 11.98
CA SER A 173 6.06 18.57 12.85
C SER A 173 4.80 17.85 13.30
N ASP A 174 4.65 17.65 14.58
CA ASP A 174 3.46 17.09 15.23
C ASP A 174 2.31 18.10 15.40
N ALA A 175 2.47 19.34 14.96
CA ALA A 175 1.50 20.40 15.26
C ALA A 175 0.08 20.07 14.76
N TYR A 176 -0.05 19.67 13.50
CA TYR A 176 -1.36 19.31 12.95
C TYR A 176 -1.84 17.94 13.37
N PHE A 177 -0.93 17.01 13.53
CA PHE A 177 -1.21 15.69 14.12
C PHE A 177 -1.89 15.85 15.50
N ASN A 178 -1.34 16.66 16.39
CA ASN A 178 -1.91 16.92 17.72
C ASN A 178 -3.31 17.55 17.63
N VAL A 179 -3.54 18.47 16.71
CA VAL A 179 -4.89 19.04 16.47
C VAL A 179 -5.88 17.94 16.08
N GLN A 180 -5.49 17.03 15.19
CA GLN A 180 -6.35 15.91 14.78
C GLN A 180 -6.62 14.94 15.92
N LEU A 181 -5.61 14.62 16.73
CA LEU A 181 -5.73 13.71 17.87
C LEU A 181 -6.69 14.28 18.92
N GLU A 182 -6.53 15.53 19.27
CA GLU A 182 -7.40 16.19 20.26
C GLU A 182 -8.84 16.33 19.76
N ARG A 183 -9.05 16.61 18.47
CA ARG A 183 -10.42 16.58 17.88
C ARG A 183 -11.05 15.20 17.98
N PHE A 184 -10.30 14.15 17.64
CA PHE A 184 -10.81 12.79 17.74
C PHE A 184 -11.17 12.44 19.18
N LYS A 185 -10.29 12.69 20.15
CA LYS A 185 -10.56 12.48 21.57
C LYS A 185 -11.78 13.27 22.07
N THR A 186 -11.91 14.52 21.64
CA THR A 186 -13.05 15.37 22.01
C THR A 186 -14.37 14.80 21.48
N ILE A 187 -14.38 14.33 20.22
CA ILE A 187 -15.58 13.68 19.64
C ILE A 187 -15.93 12.42 20.42
N LEU A 188 -14.94 11.54 20.68
CA LEU A 188 -15.17 10.32 21.46
C LEU A 188 -15.73 10.62 22.86
N ALA A 189 -15.17 11.61 23.55
CA ALA A 189 -15.61 12.00 24.90
C ALA A 189 -17.01 12.62 24.92
N SER A 190 -17.48 13.16 23.80
CA SER A 190 -18.79 13.83 23.65
C SER A 190 -19.88 12.90 23.16
N MET A 191 -19.56 11.69 22.70
CA MET A 191 -20.55 10.69 22.27
C MET A 191 -21.28 10.08 23.46
N LYS A 192 -22.54 9.72 23.27
CA LYS A 192 -23.39 9.07 24.29
C LYS A 192 -22.92 7.67 24.66
N GLY A 193 -22.30 6.95 23.71
CA GLY A 193 -21.74 5.63 23.90
C GLY A 193 -20.80 5.27 22.76
N LEU A 194 -19.64 4.68 23.09
CA LEU A 194 -18.67 4.28 22.09
C LEU A 194 -18.91 2.85 21.62
N PRO A 195 -18.71 2.58 20.32
CA PRO A 195 -18.58 1.21 19.82
C PRO A 195 -17.44 0.46 20.50
N GLU A 196 -17.45 -0.88 20.41
CA GLU A 196 -16.44 -1.74 21.03
C GLU A 196 -15.03 -1.45 20.52
N LEU A 197 -14.88 -1.23 19.21
CA LEU A 197 -13.57 -0.99 18.58
C LEU A 197 -13.36 0.52 18.33
N VAL A 198 -12.34 1.06 18.95
CA VAL A 198 -11.85 2.42 18.68
C VAL A 198 -10.46 2.32 18.07
N HIS A 199 -10.28 2.80 16.85
CA HIS A 199 -8.97 2.73 16.21
C HIS A 199 -8.59 4.00 15.42
N ALA A 200 -7.39 4.47 15.66
CA ALA A 200 -6.85 5.66 14.99
C ALA A 200 -5.55 5.34 14.26
N SER A 201 -4.75 4.42 14.81
CA SER A 201 -3.39 4.17 14.34
C SER A 201 -3.34 3.55 12.95
N ASN A 202 -2.53 4.17 12.07
CA ASN A 202 -2.00 3.62 10.83
C ASN A 202 -0.54 3.17 11.06
N SER A 203 0.22 2.84 10.01
CA SER A 203 1.63 2.47 10.15
C SER A 203 2.46 3.56 10.82
N ALA A 204 2.34 4.81 10.38
CA ALA A 204 3.11 5.93 10.91
C ALA A 204 2.85 6.13 12.41
N THR A 205 1.58 6.24 12.81
CA THR A 205 1.25 6.42 14.23
C THR A 205 1.57 5.20 15.07
N THR A 206 1.55 4.00 14.53
CA THR A 206 2.00 2.80 15.25
C THR A 206 3.50 2.84 15.52
N LEU A 207 4.29 3.44 14.63
CA LEU A 207 5.74 3.57 14.77
C LEU A 207 6.14 4.70 15.73
N TRP A 208 5.51 5.88 15.63
CA TRP A 208 6.00 7.09 16.30
C TRP A 208 5.06 7.70 17.34
N HIS A 209 3.77 7.32 17.36
CA HIS A 209 2.73 7.97 18.17
C HIS A 209 1.92 6.95 18.97
N ALA A 210 2.54 6.34 19.99
CA ALA A 210 1.91 5.29 20.81
C ALA A 210 0.60 5.74 21.50
N GLU A 211 0.42 7.04 21.74
CA GLU A 211 -0.79 7.64 22.33
C GLU A 211 -2.04 7.56 21.45
N THR A 212 -1.90 7.14 20.19
CA THR A 212 -3.01 6.88 19.26
C THR A 212 -3.49 5.43 19.27
N ILE A 213 -2.79 4.57 20.00
CA ILE A 213 -3.14 3.15 20.09
C ILE A 213 -4.28 3.01 21.11
N PHE A 214 -5.52 2.95 20.62
CA PHE A 214 -6.68 2.61 21.42
C PHE A 214 -6.73 1.07 21.58
N ASN A 215 -7.73 0.40 21.00
CA ASN A 215 -7.82 -1.06 21.11
C ASN A 215 -7.58 -1.82 19.79
N ALA A 216 -7.30 -1.09 18.69
CA ALA A 216 -6.89 -1.70 17.43
C ALA A 216 -5.96 -0.78 16.63
N ILE A 217 -5.07 -1.39 15.82
CA ILE A 217 -4.19 -0.70 14.86
C ILE A 217 -4.41 -1.22 13.44
N ARG A 218 -4.02 -0.42 12.43
CA ARG A 218 -4.10 -0.77 11.00
C ARG A 218 -2.70 -0.69 10.38
N MET A 219 -2.05 -1.85 10.26
CA MET A 219 -0.72 -1.96 9.69
C MET A 219 -0.80 -1.98 8.15
N GLY A 220 -0.27 -0.96 7.50
CA GLY A 220 -0.17 -0.86 6.05
C GLY A 220 1.29 -0.92 5.63
N ASP A 221 1.83 0.20 5.19
CA ASP A 221 3.14 0.37 4.60
C ASP A 221 4.28 -0.34 5.36
N ALA A 222 4.34 -0.12 6.67
CA ALA A 222 5.39 -0.68 7.53
C ALA A 222 5.40 -2.22 7.53
N MET A 223 4.26 -2.89 7.38
CA MET A 223 4.27 -4.36 7.31
C MET A 223 4.92 -4.89 6.03
N TYR A 224 4.99 -4.07 4.96
CA TYR A 224 5.72 -4.39 3.73
C TYR A 224 7.21 -4.00 3.79
N GLY A 225 7.67 -3.49 4.94
CA GLY A 225 9.06 -3.11 5.15
C GLY A 225 9.43 -1.74 4.57
N LEU A 226 8.44 -0.87 4.42
CA LEU A 226 8.61 0.48 3.91
C LEU A 226 8.52 1.49 5.07
N ASN A 227 9.36 2.52 5.05
CA ASN A 227 9.24 3.63 5.99
C ASN A 227 8.13 4.57 5.51
N PRO A 228 7.02 4.76 6.30
CA PRO A 228 5.91 5.62 5.92
C PRO A 228 6.32 7.08 5.65
N SER A 229 7.35 7.59 6.33
CA SER A 229 7.86 8.95 6.14
C SER A 229 8.84 9.07 4.96
N GLY A 230 9.14 7.97 4.27
CA GLY A 230 10.22 7.95 3.29
C GLY A 230 11.59 8.06 3.97
N GLU A 231 12.17 9.26 4.02
CA GLU A 231 13.46 9.55 4.66
C GLU A 231 13.36 10.68 5.71
N VAL A 232 12.13 11.10 6.06
CA VAL A 232 11.93 12.25 6.97
C VAL A 232 12.18 11.87 8.43
N LEU A 233 11.65 10.72 8.86
CA LEU A 233 11.80 10.21 10.21
C LEU A 233 12.56 8.89 10.23
N ASP A 234 13.48 8.72 11.18
CA ASP A 234 14.15 7.45 11.41
C ASP A 234 13.17 6.40 11.95
N LEU A 235 13.30 5.17 11.48
CA LEU A 235 12.52 4.06 12.00
C LEU A 235 12.93 3.75 13.45
N PRO A 236 11.99 3.54 14.38
CA PRO A 236 12.30 3.18 15.78
C PRO A 236 12.88 1.77 15.91
N TYR A 237 12.70 0.95 14.89
CA TYR A 237 13.26 -0.40 14.75
C TYR A 237 13.30 -0.80 13.27
N ASP A 238 14.17 -1.77 12.94
CA ASP A 238 14.35 -2.22 11.55
C ASP A 238 13.09 -2.87 10.98
N LEU A 239 12.76 -2.52 9.74
CA LEU A 239 11.76 -3.16 8.91
C LEU A 239 12.45 -3.82 7.72
N ILE A 240 11.99 -5.00 7.34
CA ILE A 240 12.57 -5.78 6.24
C ILE A 240 11.76 -5.54 4.98
N PRO A 241 12.32 -4.93 3.91
CA PRO A 241 11.63 -4.76 2.65
C PRO A 241 11.16 -6.10 2.07
N ALA A 242 9.88 -6.18 1.73
CA ALA A 242 9.26 -7.43 1.28
C ALA A 242 9.30 -7.61 -0.25
N LEU A 243 9.63 -6.58 -1.02
CA LEU A 243 9.59 -6.60 -2.48
C LEU A 243 10.97 -6.39 -3.09
N THR A 244 11.34 -7.31 -4.02
CA THR A 244 12.44 -7.12 -4.95
C THR A 244 11.89 -7.10 -6.38
N LEU A 245 12.26 -6.09 -7.18
CA LEU A 245 11.94 -6.03 -8.60
C LEU A 245 13.19 -6.32 -9.42
N GLU A 246 13.16 -7.42 -10.15
CA GLU A 246 14.27 -7.83 -11.00
C GLU A 246 13.83 -8.17 -12.42
N SER A 247 14.80 -8.12 -13.33
CA SER A 247 14.68 -8.52 -14.72
C SER A 247 16.02 -9.10 -15.21
N ALA A 248 16.15 -9.30 -16.52
CA ALA A 248 17.41 -9.70 -17.13
C ALA A 248 17.60 -9.04 -18.49
N MET A 249 18.83 -8.96 -18.94
CA MET A 249 19.18 -8.42 -20.25
C MET A 249 18.69 -9.35 -21.36
N VAL A 250 17.91 -8.84 -22.31
CA VAL A 250 17.41 -9.60 -23.46
C VAL A 250 18.18 -9.27 -24.76
N HIS A 251 18.97 -8.20 -24.74
CA HIS A 251 19.84 -7.81 -25.83
C HIS A 251 21.04 -7.01 -25.29
N VAL A 252 22.23 -7.27 -25.81
CA VAL A 252 23.46 -6.53 -25.48
C VAL A 252 24.18 -6.21 -26.79
N LYS A 253 24.66 -4.97 -26.93
CA LYS A 253 25.36 -4.51 -28.13
C LYS A 253 26.40 -3.46 -27.78
N ILE A 254 27.42 -3.34 -28.64
CA ILE A 254 28.34 -2.22 -28.68
C ILE A 254 27.79 -1.20 -29.67
N VAL A 255 27.81 0.06 -29.30
CA VAL A 255 27.40 1.17 -30.17
C VAL A 255 28.57 2.16 -30.33
N PRO A 256 28.80 2.71 -31.53
CA PRO A 256 29.87 3.70 -31.76
C PRO A 256 29.46 5.06 -31.17
N ALA A 257 30.49 5.95 -31.06
CA ALA A 257 30.23 7.35 -30.78
C ALA A 257 29.22 7.94 -31.78
N GLY A 258 28.36 8.82 -31.30
CA GLY A 258 27.29 9.44 -32.10
C GLY A 258 26.00 8.61 -32.23
N ALA A 259 25.98 7.35 -31.82
CA ALA A 259 24.78 6.51 -31.87
C ALA A 259 23.72 7.05 -30.90
N CYS A 260 22.46 7.15 -31.38
CA CYS A 260 21.33 7.64 -30.58
C CYS A 260 20.49 6.48 -30.01
N MET A 261 19.91 6.68 -28.79
CA MET A 261 19.09 5.71 -28.10
C MET A 261 17.69 6.24 -27.79
N GLY A 262 16.68 5.38 -28.00
CA GLY A 262 15.30 5.59 -27.61
C GLY A 262 14.54 6.65 -28.43
N TYR A 263 13.27 6.84 -28.03
CA TYR A 263 12.38 7.79 -28.68
C TYR A 263 12.90 9.25 -28.56
N GLY A 264 12.87 9.94 -29.69
CA GLY A 264 13.30 11.33 -29.78
C GLY A 264 14.82 11.50 -29.73
N ALA A 265 15.60 10.39 -29.82
CA ALA A 265 17.06 10.40 -29.82
C ALA A 265 17.65 11.27 -28.68
N THR A 266 17.02 11.19 -27.48
CA THR A 266 17.36 12.06 -26.33
C THR A 266 18.69 11.69 -25.66
N TYR A 267 19.24 10.55 -25.98
CA TYR A 267 20.58 10.13 -25.58
C TYR A 267 21.41 9.88 -26.82
N GLN A 268 22.62 10.44 -26.85
CA GLN A 268 23.62 10.19 -27.87
C GLN A 268 24.91 9.72 -27.21
N ALA A 269 25.45 8.61 -27.67
CA ALA A 269 26.72 8.06 -27.16
C ALA A 269 27.89 9.02 -27.51
N ASP A 270 28.66 9.42 -26.50
CA ASP A 270 29.83 10.30 -26.65
C ASP A 270 31.08 9.54 -27.08
N SER A 271 31.08 8.23 -26.90
CA SER A 271 32.15 7.29 -27.18
C SER A 271 31.58 5.93 -27.58
N GLU A 272 32.43 4.95 -27.86
CA GLU A 272 31.98 3.56 -27.97
C GLU A 272 31.45 3.09 -26.60
N GLN A 273 30.24 2.51 -26.58
CA GLN A 273 29.56 2.11 -25.35
C GLN A 273 28.91 0.74 -25.48
N VAL A 274 28.84 0.04 -24.35
CA VAL A 274 28.03 -1.19 -24.24
C VAL A 274 26.63 -0.83 -23.74
N ILE A 275 25.62 -1.23 -24.50
CA ILE A 275 24.20 -0.95 -24.20
C ILE A 275 23.47 -2.28 -24.09
N ALA A 276 22.66 -2.42 -23.04
CA ALA A 276 21.72 -3.53 -22.92
C ALA A 276 20.26 -3.06 -22.97
N THR A 277 19.38 -3.96 -23.41
CA THR A 277 17.93 -3.81 -23.36
C THR A 277 17.37 -4.72 -22.28
N VAL A 278 16.51 -4.16 -21.44
CA VAL A 278 15.83 -4.86 -20.35
C VAL A 278 14.31 -4.76 -20.58
N PRO A 279 13.55 -5.88 -20.52
CA PRO A 279 12.12 -5.92 -20.90
C PRO A 279 11.22 -5.48 -19.73
N ILE A 280 11.34 -4.22 -19.34
CA ILE A 280 10.45 -3.52 -18.41
C ILE A 280 10.28 -2.09 -18.88
N GLY A 281 9.05 -1.55 -18.81
CA GLY A 281 8.76 -0.18 -19.21
C GLY A 281 7.55 0.41 -18.50
N TYR A 282 7.02 1.53 -19.03
CA TYR A 282 5.98 2.25 -18.30
C TYR A 282 4.64 1.50 -18.22
N ALA A 283 4.37 0.54 -19.10
CA ALA A 283 3.19 -0.33 -19.00
C ALA A 283 3.31 -1.36 -17.85
N ASP A 284 4.51 -1.54 -17.32
CA ASP A 284 4.79 -2.40 -16.18
C ASP A 284 4.80 -1.61 -14.85
N GLY A 285 4.68 -0.27 -14.91
CA GLY A 285 4.80 0.62 -13.75
C GLY A 285 6.18 1.27 -13.61
N TRP A 286 7.15 0.96 -14.49
CA TRP A 286 8.45 1.64 -14.54
C TRP A 286 8.34 2.89 -15.41
N THR A 287 7.96 4.00 -14.79
CA THR A 287 7.46 5.21 -15.42
C THR A 287 8.50 5.97 -16.27
N ARG A 288 8.04 6.90 -17.12
CA ARG A 288 8.92 7.61 -18.07
C ARG A 288 9.93 8.55 -17.44
N ASP A 289 9.65 9.03 -16.24
CA ASP A 289 10.53 9.86 -15.40
C ASP A 289 11.77 9.10 -14.88
N MET A 290 11.79 7.76 -14.98
CA MET A 290 12.94 6.94 -14.64
C MET A 290 14.11 7.02 -15.64
N GLN A 291 14.03 7.84 -16.68
CA GLN A 291 15.18 8.15 -17.53
C GLN A 291 16.33 8.73 -16.68
N ASN A 292 17.56 8.30 -16.92
CA ASN A 292 18.80 8.64 -16.18
C ASN A 292 18.90 8.04 -14.76
N PHE A 293 17.86 7.40 -14.23
CA PHE A 293 18.00 6.60 -13.02
C PHE A 293 18.94 5.41 -13.27
N ALA A 294 19.59 4.91 -12.24
CA ALA A 294 20.47 3.75 -12.38
C ALA A 294 19.83 2.49 -11.83
N VAL A 295 20.01 1.37 -12.52
CA VAL A 295 19.70 0.01 -12.06
C VAL A 295 20.97 -0.73 -11.70
N LEU A 296 20.89 -1.86 -10.99
CA LEU A 296 22.07 -2.62 -10.57
C LEU A 296 22.32 -3.83 -11.47
N VAL A 297 23.56 -3.99 -11.89
CA VAL A 297 24.07 -5.18 -12.61
C VAL A 297 25.39 -5.56 -11.98
N ASP A 298 25.50 -6.76 -11.40
CA ASP A 298 26.71 -7.27 -10.76
C ASP A 298 27.36 -6.25 -9.79
N GLY A 299 26.50 -5.60 -8.94
CA GLY A 299 26.90 -4.56 -8.00
C GLY A 299 27.29 -3.21 -8.63
N GLN A 300 27.15 -3.04 -9.94
CA GLN A 300 27.44 -1.80 -10.64
C GLN A 300 26.16 -1.01 -10.94
N ALA A 301 26.19 0.30 -10.67
CA ALA A 301 25.09 1.20 -11.06
C ALA A 301 25.18 1.45 -12.59
N CYS A 302 24.14 1.04 -13.30
CA CYS A 302 24.03 1.13 -14.75
C CYS A 302 22.90 2.10 -15.10
N PRO A 303 23.21 3.31 -15.64
CA PRO A 303 22.20 4.33 -15.92
C PRO A 303 21.27 3.91 -17.07
N ILE A 304 19.99 4.25 -16.93
CA ILE A 304 19.01 4.16 -18.01
C ILE A 304 19.29 5.27 -19.01
N VAL A 305 19.54 4.90 -20.26
CA VAL A 305 19.89 5.83 -21.33
C VAL A 305 18.79 5.92 -22.37
N GLY A 306 18.44 7.14 -22.78
CA GLY A 306 17.26 7.41 -23.61
C GLY A 306 15.95 7.27 -22.81
N ARG A 307 14.83 7.54 -23.46
CA ARG A 307 13.52 7.52 -22.84
C ARG A 307 13.06 6.10 -22.53
N VAL A 308 12.44 5.91 -21.37
CA VAL A 308 11.72 4.67 -21.05
C VAL A 308 10.63 4.45 -22.08
N SER A 309 10.59 3.26 -22.67
CA SER A 309 9.57 2.83 -23.64
C SER A 309 8.40 2.14 -22.92
N MET A 310 7.36 1.77 -23.66
CA MET A 310 6.21 1.06 -23.10
C MET A 310 6.61 -0.24 -22.40
N ASP A 311 7.50 -1.02 -23.03
CA ASP A 311 7.82 -2.40 -22.62
C ASP A 311 9.30 -2.62 -22.33
N GLN A 312 10.16 -1.61 -22.53
CA GLN A 312 11.61 -1.77 -22.45
C GLN A 312 12.31 -0.52 -21.97
N ILE A 313 13.44 -0.72 -21.29
CA ILE A 313 14.47 0.30 -21.03
C ILE A 313 15.78 -0.11 -21.68
N THR A 314 16.61 0.88 -21.97
CA THR A 314 18.02 0.67 -22.36
C THR A 314 18.91 1.17 -21.24
N ILE A 315 19.95 0.40 -20.93
CA ILE A 315 20.94 0.75 -19.88
C ILE A 315 22.34 0.74 -20.46
N ARG A 316 23.21 1.66 -19.98
CA ARG A 316 24.62 1.67 -20.30
C ARG A 316 25.38 0.80 -19.31
N LEU A 317 26.19 -0.10 -19.84
CA LEU A 317 26.97 -1.07 -19.08
C LEU A 317 28.45 -0.67 -19.02
N PRO A 318 29.19 -0.98 -17.93
CA PRO A 318 30.63 -0.73 -17.83
C PRO A 318 31.49 -1.68 -18.69
N LYS A 319 30.93 -2.87 -19.06
CA LYS A 319 31.57 -3.91 -19.86
C LYS A 319 30.51 -4.78 -20.55
N LEU A 320 30.92 -5.66 -21.43
CA LEU A 320 30.06 -6.71 -21.99
C LEU A 320 29.67 -7.71 -20.89
N TYR A 321 28.38 -8.04 -20.85
CA TYR A 321 27.81 -9.12 -20.03
C TYR A 321 27.08 -10.12 -20.92
N PRO A 322 26.97 -11.38 -20.49
CA PRO A 322 26.16 -12.38 -21.19
C PRO A 322 24.66 -11.99 -21.22
N LEU A 323 23.95 -12.45 -22.27
CA LEU A 323 22.48 -12.40 -22.27
C LEU A 323 21.93 -13.16 -21.07
N GLY A 324 20.82 -12.68 -20.52
CA GLY A 324 20.22 -13.25 -19.31
C GLY A 324 20.87 -12.79 -17.99
N THR A 325 21.90 -11.93 -18.03
CA THR A 325 22.46 -11.35 -16.80
C THR A 325 21.39 -10.57 -16.05
N LYS A 326 21.28 -10.83 -14.74
CA LYS A 326 20.29 -10.22 -13.84
C LYS A 326 20.48 -8.71 -13.76
N VAL A 327 19.35 -8.01 -13.79
CA VAL A 327 19.24 -6.56 -13.58
C VAL A 327 18.28 -6.35 -12.40
N THR A 328 18.74 -5.67 -11.36
CA THR A 328 17.91 -5.35 -10.19
C THR A 328 17.48 -3.89 -10.27
N LEU A 329 16.16 -3.69 -10.22
CA LEU A 329 15.53 -2.36 -10.28
C LEU A 329 15.18 -1.85 -8.88
N ILE A 330 14.69 -2.76 -8.00
CA ILE A 330 14.47 -2.54 -6.57
C ILE A 330 15.01 -3.77 -5.85
N GLY A 331 15.82 -3.57 -4.81
CA GLY A 331 16.44 -4.65 -4.03
C GLY A 331 17.96 -4.66 -4.13
N SER A 332 18.56 -5.72 -3.61
CA SER A 332 20.01 -5.85 -3.45
C SER A 332 20.67 -6.62 -4.59
N ASN A 333 21.85 -6.16 -5.01
CA ASN A 333 22.68 -6.82 -6.04
C ASN A 333 24.15 -6.48 -5.81
N GLY A 334 25.00 -7.50 -5.62
CA GLY A 334 26.44 -7.34 -5.49
C GLY A 334 26.88 -6.40 -4.35
N GLY A 335 26.19 -6.44 -3.21
CA GLY A 335 26.49 -5.62 -2.03
C GLY A 335 25.98 -4.16 -2.11
N LYS A 336 25.24 -3.80 -3.16
CA LYS A 336 24.52 -2.54 -3.27
C LYS A 336 23.01 -2.76 -3.29
N GLU A 337 22.27 -1.72 -2.97
CA GLU A 337 20.81 -1.77 -2.90
C GLU A 337 20.19 -0.56 -3.60
N ILE A 338 19.01 -0.77 -4.18
CA ILE A 338 18.08 0.27 -4.62
C ILE A 338 16.78 0.03 -3.85
N THR A 339 16.40 0.98 -3.01
CA THR A 339 15.15 0.90 -2.24
C THR A 339 13.97 1.50 -3.02
N ALA A 340 12.75 1.09 -2.69
CA ALA A 340 11.54 1.74 -3.23
C ALA A 340 11.50 3.25 -2.85
N THR A 341 12.04 3.61 -1.70
CA THR A 341 12.15 5.00 -1.24
C THR A 341 13.11 5.81 -2.13
N GLN A 342 14.25 5.25 -2.54
CA GLN A 342 15.16 5.93 -3.48
C GLN A 342 14.52 6.12 -4.86
N VAL A 343 13.75 5.14 -5.35
CA VAL A 343 12.97 5.28 -6.59
C VAL A 343 11.92 6.38 -6.44
N ALA A 344 11.22 6.43 -5.30
CA ALA A 344 10.22 7.44 -4.99
C ALA A 344 10.84 8.86 -4.95
N ALA A 345 11.94 9.01 -4.23
CA ALA A 345 12.66 10.28 -4.14
C ALA A 345 13.11 10.79 -5.51
N TYR A 346 13.64 9.90 -6.37
CA TYR A 346 14.02 10.26 -7.74
C TYR A 346 12.83 10.73 -8.58
N ARG A 347 11.64 10.12 -8.40
CA ARG A 347 10.41 10.46 -9.10
C ARG A 347 9.68 11.67 -8.52
N GLY A 348 10.04 12.15 -7.34
CA GLY A 348 9.30 13.18 -6.60
C GLY A 348 7.94 12.68 -6.08
N THR A 349 7.88 11.44 -5.62
CA THR A 349 6.68 10.80 -5.07
C THR A 349 7.01 10.01 -3.79
N ILE A 350 6.09 9.15 -3.33
CA ILE A 350 6.22 8.31 -2.14
C ILE A 350 6.41 6.83 -2.50
N ASN A 351 7.07 6.08 -1.60
CA ASN A 351 7.35 4.66 -1.81
C ASN A 351 6.09 3.80 -2.00
N TYR A 352 4.94 4.18 -1.39
CA TYR A 352 3.63 3.58 -1.61
C TYR A 352 3.25 3.54 -3.10
N GLU A 353 3.41 4.69 -3.80
CA GLU A 353 3.06 4.78 -5.21
C GLU A 353 3.95 3.90 -6.06
N VAL A 354 5.25 3.85 -5.75
CA VAL A 354 6.22 3.03 -6.50
C VAL A 354 5.80 1.57 -6.53
N VAL A 355 5.47 0.99 -5.38
CA VAL A 355 5.10 -0.43 -5.31
C VAL A 355 3.68 -0.71 -5.81
N CYS A 356 2.72 0.21 -5.57
CA CYS A 356 1.34 0.07 -6.03
C CYS A 356 1.20 0.18 -7.56
N LEU A 357 2.08 0.92 -8.24
CA LEU A 357 2.05 1.09 -9.70
C LEU A 357 2.61 -0.12 -10.47
N LEU A 358 3.28 -1.06 -9.80
CA LEU A 358 3.73 -2.29 -10.47
C LEU A 358 2.53 -3.07 -10.99
N SER A 359 2.39 -3.10 -12.32
CA SER A 359 1.21 -3.66 -12.97
C SER A 359 1.13 -5.19 -12.86
N ASP A 360 -0.06 -5.74 -13.06
CA ASP A 360 -0.28 -7.20 -13.07
C ASP A 360 0.40 -7.92 -14.23
N ARG A 361 1.01 -7.20 -15.18
CA ARG A 361 1.88 -7.80 -16.20
C ARG A 361 3.13 -8.43 -15.59
N ILE A 362 3.62 -7.92 -14.46
CA ILE A 362 4.76 -8.46 -13.73
C ILE A 362 4.27 -9.62 -12.85
N PRO A 363 4.73 -10.85 -13.07
CA PRO A 363 4.41 -11.96 -12.17
C PRO A 363 5.00 -11.71 -10.77
N ARG A 364 4.24 -12.06 -9.74
CA ARG A 364 4.72 -12.11 -8.36
C ARG A 364 5.13 -13.53 -8.03
N GLU A 365 6.37 -13.70 -7.60
CA GLU A 365 6.91 -14.98 -7.10
C GLU A 365 7.10 -14.86 -5.59
N TYR A 366 6.48 -15.77 -4.84
CA TYR A 366 6.44 -15.76 -3.38
C TYR A 366 7.43 -16.77 -2.80
N TYR A 367 8.12 -16.39 -1.68
CA TYR A 367 9.08 -17.25 -0.97
C TYR A 367 9.14 -16.94 0.52
#